data_defef1fb11a0f3822af20a2f627b3cdc
#
_entry.id   defef1fb11a0f3822af20a2f627b3cdc
#
_cell.length_a   1.000
_cell.length_b   1.000
_cell.length_c   1.000
_cell.angle_alpha   90.00
_cell.angle_beta   90.00
_cell.angle_gamma   90.00
#
_symmetry.space_group_name_H-M   'P 1'
#
loop_
_entity.id
_entity.type
_entity.pdbx_description
1 polymer ?
#
loop_
_entity_poly.entity_id
_entity_poly.type
_entity_poly.pdbx_seq_one_letter_code
_entity_poly.pdbx_strand_id
1 'polypeptide(L)'
;VGWFATRKELARLVPGRIIGESRDSNNTKTYVMTLRAREQDIRREKASSNICTNQTLNAIGSTIHLSWLGPEGLYEIGYQAIQKASYMKQLLADNNFNVLNHTSSLREFLIETDKSAEEVILEMGAKGFLAGIKYDDNQILVAVTEKRTKAQIDNYVDSLVEVDNA
;
A
#
# COMPACT_ATOMS: atom_id res chain seq x y z
N VAL A 1 7.70 2.52 -2.80
CA VAL A 1 8.47 1.38 -3.33
C VAL A 1 7.59 0.14 -3.26
N GLY A 2 7.51 -0.58 -4.37
CA GLY A 2 6.83 -1.86 -4.45
C GLY A 2 7.82 -3.02 -4.50
N TRP A 3 7.33 -4.21 -4.20
CA TRP A 3 8.05 -5.45 -4.38
C TRP A 3 7.66 -6.06 -5.72
N PHE A 4 8.63 -6.54 -6.47
CA PHE A 4 8.43 -7.24 -7.72
C PHE A 4 9.09 -8.63 -7.64
N ALA A 5 8.34 -9.65 -7.97
CA ALA A 5 8.83 -11.02 -8.04
C ALA A 5 8.28 -11.71 -9.29
N THR A 6 9.10 -12.55 -9.92
CA THR A 6 8.70 -13.31 -11.09
C THR A 6 9.32 -14.71 -11.09
N ARG A 7 8.72 -15.62 -11.84
CA ARG A 7 9.31 -16.94 -12.07
C ARG A 7 10.53 -16.84 -12.99
N LYS A 8 11.49 -17.76 -12.82
CA LYS A 8 12.75 -17.77 -13.54
C LYS A 8 12.58 -17.78 -15.07
N GLU A 9 11.57 -18.49 -15.57
CA GLU A 9 11.26 -18.60 -17.00
C GLU A 9 10.89 -17.25 -17.63
N LEU A 10 10.34 -16.33 -16.82
CA LEU A 10 9.93 -14.99 -17.24
C LEU A 10 11.02 -13.92 -17.07
N ALA A 11 12.19 -14.28 -16.54
CA ALA A 11 13.26 -13.33 -16.22
C ALA A 11 13.68 -12.44 -17.41
N ARG A 12 13.66 -12.99 -18.65
CA ARG A 12 14.00 -12.24 -19.87
C ARG A 12 12.92 -11.26 -20.32
N LEU A 13 11.69 -11.40 -19.80
CA LEU A 13 10.56 -10.51 -20.08
C LEU A 13 10.46 -9.35 -19.08
N VAL A 14 11.20 -9.42 -17.97
CA VAL A 14 11.21 -8.37 -16.94
C VAL A 14 11.70 -7.06 -17.56
N PRO A 15 10.92 -5.97 -17.46
CA PRO A 15 11.34 -4.66 -17.96
C PRO A 15 12.40 -4.04 -17.06
N GLY A 16 13.16 -3.10 -17.60
CA GLY A 16 14.17 -2.35 -16.87
C GLY A 16 15.50 -3.05 -16.72
N ARG A 17 16.38 -2.45 -15.94
CA ARG A 17 17.74 -2.93 -15.69
C ARG A 17 17.74 -3.90 -14.52
N ILE A 18 18.47 -4.99 -14.66
CA ILE A 18 18.66 -5.99 -13.60
C ILE A 18 20.12 -6.00 -13.21
N ILE A 19 20.39 -5.96 -11.93
CA ILE A 19 21.73 -6.08 -11.37
C ILE A 19 21.93 -7.51 -10.88
N GLY A 20 22.92 -8.18 -11.48
CA GLY A 20 23.30 -9.54 -11.13
C GLY A 20 24.58 -9.59 -10.30
N GLU A 21 24.70 -10.57 -9.42
CA GLU A 21 25.95 -10.87 -8.74
C GLU A 21 26.95 -11.49 -9.70
N SER A 22 28.20 -11.06 -9.63
CA SER A 22 29.32 -11.55 -10.44
C SER A 22 30.59 -11.56 -9.59
N ARG A 23 31.72 -11.90 -10.21
CA ARG A 23 33.04 -11.80 -9.61
C ARG A 23 33.99 -11.06 -10.55
N ASP A 24 34.87 -10.24 -9.99
CA ASP A 24 35.89 -9.55 -10.73
C ASP A 24 37.10 -10.45 -11.06
N SER A 25 38.13 -9.90 -11.70
CA SER A 25 39.34 -10.63 -12.06
C SER A 25 40.13 -11.18 -10.86
N ASN A 26 39.91 -10.64 -9.67
CA ASN A 26 40.51 -11.06 -8.40
C ASN A 26 39.62 -12.02 -7.61
N ASN A 27 38.54 -12.52 -8.23
CA ASN A 27 37.54 -13.37 -7.61
C ASN A 27 36.75 -12.71 -6.47
N THR A 28 36.76 -11.37 -6.40
CA THR A 28 36.00 -10.60 -5.41
C THR A 28 34.56 -10.46 -5.88
N LYS A 29 33.61 -10.61 -4.95
CA LYS A 29 32.18 -10.41 -5.23
C LYS A 29 31.93 -9.00 -5.75
N THR A 30 31.25 -8.89 -6.86
CA THR A 30 30.88 -7.62 -7.49
C THR A 30 29.47 -7.70 -8.07
N TYR A 31 28.97 -6.60 -8.60
CA TYR A 31 27.64 -6.51 -9.21
C TYR A 31 27.73 -5.88 -10.58
N VAL A 32 27.04 -6.45 -11.52
CA VAL A 32 27.04 -5.99 -12.92
C VAL A 32 25.61 -5.87 -13.43
N MET A 33 25.43 -4.94 -14.37
CA MET A 33 24.18 -4.81 -15.10
C MET A 33 24.04 -5.98 -16.10
N THR A 34 22.90 -6.66 -16.03
CA THR A 34 22.64 -7.87 -16.84
C THR A 34 21.35 -7.74 -17.66
N LEU A 35 21.19 -8.60 -18.66
CA LEU A 35 20.04 -8.83 -19.51
C LEU A 35 19.68 -7.67 -20.44
N ARG A 36 19.53 -6.45 -19.96
CA ARG A 36 19.20 -5.27 -20.77
C ARG A 36 20.20 -4.15 -20.56
N ALA A 37 20.75 -3.66 -21.67
CA ALA A 37 21.63 -2.48 -21.66
C ALA A 37 20.86 -1.16 -21.54
N ARG A 38 19.55 -1.16 -21.84
CA ARG A 38 18.69 0.02 -21.86
C ARG A 38 17.48 -0.14 -20.95
N GLU A 39 17.04 0.95 -20.33
CA GLU A 39 15.79 0.98 -19.54
C GLU A 39 14.55 0.95 -20.43
N GLN A 40 14.60 1.68 -21.55
CA GLN A 40 13.47 1.81 -22.47
C GLN A 40 13.77 1.15 -23.82
N ASP A 41 12.74 0.58 -24.40
CA ASP A 41 12.79 0.09 -25.76
C ASP A 41 12.82 1.27 -26.76
N ILE A 42 13.61 1.14 -27.84
CA ILE A 42 13.76 2.24 -28.83
C ILE A 42 12.45 2.47 -29.58
N ARG A 43 11.74 1.39 -29.91
CA ARG A 43 10.46 1.45 -30.61
C ARG A 43 9.33 1.40 -29.60
N ARG A 44 8.59 2.49 -29.51
CA ARG A 44 7.49 2.66 -28.55
C ARG A 44 6.39 1.60 -28.72
N GLU A 45 6.06 1.25 -29.95
CA GLU A 45 5.05 0.24 -30.28
C GLU A 45 5.45 -1.19 -29.90
N LYS A 46 6.73 -1.42 -29.64
CA LYS A 46 7.29 -2.72 -29.21
C LYS A 46 7.73 -2.73 -27.75
N ALA A 47 7.49 -1.63 -27.04
CA ALA A 47 7.89 -1.51 -25.65
C ALA A 47 7.12 -2.52 -24.78
N SER A 48 7.85 -3.29 -23.99
CA SER A 48 7.26 -4.19 -22.98
C SER A 48 6.80 -3.46 -21.73
N SER A 49 7.23 -2.20 -21.54
CA SER A 49 6.95 -1.37 -20.37
C SER A 49 7.17 0.10 -20.71
N ASN A 50 6.43 0.99 -20.04
CA ASN A 50 6.60 2.43 -20.08
C ASN A 50 7.43 2.97 -18.89
N ILE A 51 8.18 2.13 -18.21
CA ILE A 51 9.08 2.54 -17.11
C ILE A 51 10.13 3.48 -17.67
N CYS A 52 10.14 4.72 -17.17
CA CYS A 52 11.04 5.77 -17.62
C CYS A 52 12.22 5.95 -16.67
N THR A 53 12.00 5.77 -15.38
CA THR A 53 13.00 5.96 -14.32
C THR A 53 12.83 4.94 -13.22
N ASN A 54 13.85 4.78 -12.39
CA ASN A 54 13.81 3.87 -11.24
C ASN A 54 13.59 4.64 -9.94
N GLN A 55 13.28 3.91 -8.89
CA GLN A 55 13.01 4.43 -7.54
C GLN A 55 14.20 4.20 -6.59
N THR A 56 15.42 4.47 -7.03
CA THR A 56 16.65 4.15 -6.29
C THR A 56 16.67 4.80 -4.92
N LEU A 57 16.34 6.09 -4.81
CA LEU A 57 16.29 6.78 -3.51
C LEU A 57 15.30 6.13 -2.54
N ASN A 58 14.11 5.80 -3.02
CA ASN A 58 13.10 5.10 -2.22
C ASN A 58 13.55 3.68 -1.86
N ALA A 59 14.27 3.00 -2.73
CA ALA A 59 14.83 1.67 -2.45
C ALA A 59 15.89 1.73 -1.35
N ILE A 60 16.77 2.73 -1.37
CA ILE A 60 17.75 2.97 -0.31
C ILE A 60 17.04 3.25 1.01
N GLY A 61 16.07 4.18 1.02
CA GLY A 61 15.29 4.50 2.21
C GLY A 61 14.56 3.27 2.77
N SER A 62 13.97 2.46 1.90
CA SER A 62 13.32 1.20 2.31
C SER A 62 14.31 0.20 2.90
N THR A 63 15.50 0.06 2.31
CA THR A 63 16.53 -0.84 2.82
C THR A 63 16.99 -0.43 4.22
N ILE A 64 17.23 0.86 4.44
CA ILE A 64 17.60 1.40 5.76
C ILE A 64 16.46 1.13 6.76
N HIS A 65 15.22 1.43 6.39
CA HIS A 65 14.06 1.23 7.25
C HIS A 65 13.87 -0.25 7.64
N LEU A 66 13.95 -1.15 6.67
CA LEU A 66 13.83 -2.60 6.89
C LEU A 66 14.97 -3.13 7.77
N SER A 67 16.20 -2.65 7.56
CA SER A 67 17.36 -3.03 8.37
C SER A 67 17.24 -2.55 9.82
N TRP A 68 16.64 -1.38 10.03
CA TRP A 68 16.40 -0.83 11.36
C TRP A 68 15.31 -1.59 12.10
N LEU A 69 14.20 -1.91 11.43
CA LEU A 69 13.09 -2.65 12.02
C LEU A 69 13.46 -4.10 12.36
N GLY A 70 14.22 -4.74 11.47
CA GLY A 70 14.46 -6.17 11.55
C GLY A 70 13.21 -7.03 11.36
N PRO A 71 13.34 -8.36 11.45
CA PRO A 71 12.19 -9.26 11.27
C PRO A 71 11.07 -9.06 12.29
N GLU A 72 11.45 -8.82 13.55
CA GLU A 72 10.49 -8.61 14.65
C GLU A 72 9.69 -7.32 14.47
N GLY A 73 10.36 -6.21 14.12
CA GLY A 73 9.68 -4.95 13.86
C GLY A 73 8.74 -5.01 12.65
N LEU A 74 9.11 -5.74 11.61
CA LEU A 74 8.25 -5.97 10.46
C LEU A 74 7.00 -6.77 10.82
N TYR A 75 7.17 -7.83 11.62
CA TYR A 75 6.05 -8.63 12.13
C TYR A 75 5.11 -7.76 12.96
N GLU A 76 5.66 -6.98 13.89
CA GLU A 76 4.89 -6.12 14.78
C GLU A 76 4.07 -5.07 14.02
N ILE A 77 4.66 -4.40 13.01
CA ILE A 77 3.94 -3.44 12.16
C ILE A 77 2.74 -4.12 11.47
N GLY A 78 2.96 -5.29 10.88
CA GLY A 78 1.89 -6.03 10.22
C GLY A 78 0.79 -6.47 11.20
N TYR A 79 1.18 -6.97 12.35
CA TYR A 79 0.28 -7.42 13.39
C TYR A 79 -0.58 -6.28 13.95
N GLN A 80 0.03 -5.15 14.28
CA GLN A 80 -0.70 -3.96 14.73
C GLN A 80 -1.65 -3.41 13.67
N ALA A 81 -1.25 -3.41 12.40
CA ALA A 81 -2.13 -2.97 11.32
C ALA A 81 -3.39 -3.85 11.24
N ILE A 82 -3.24 -5.18 11.30
CA ILE A 82 -4.36 -6.13 11.30
C ILE A 82 -5.26 -5.93 12.51
N GLN A 83 -4.69 -5.78 13.72
CA GLN A 83 -5.46 -5.58 14.94
C GLN A 83 -6.29 -4.30 14.88
N LYS A 84 -5.68 -3.19 14.46
CA LYS A 84 -6.35 -1.88 14.37
C LYS A 84 -7.43 -1.86 13.29
N ALA A 85 -7.17 -2.47 12.14
CA ALA A 85 -8.17 -2.62 11.09
C ALA A 85 -9.34 -3.49 11.56
N SER A 86 -9.07 -4.59 12.27
CA SER A 86 -10.11 -5.46 12.83
C SER A 86 -10.94 -4.74 13.89
N TYR A 87 -10.28 -3.97 14.76
CA TYR A 87 -10.95 -3.15 15.77
C TYR A 87 -11.89 -2.12 15.10
N MET A 88 -11.39 -1.39 14.11
CA MET A 88 -12.20 -0.39 13.42
C MET A 88 -13.38 -1.02 12.66
N LYS A 89 -13.18 -2.16 12.00
CA LYS A 89 -14.26 -2.90 11.32
C LYS A 89 -15.36 -3.32 12.30
N GLN A 90 -14.97 -3.80 13.49
CA GLN A 90 -15.94 -4.17 14.52
C GLN A 90 -16.71 -2.94 15.01
N LEU A 91 -16.01 -1.85 15.31
CA LEU A 91 -16.63 -0.60 15.77
C LEU A 91 -17.59 -0.01 14.75
N LEU A 92 -17.27 -0.08 13.46
CA LEU A 92 -18.15 0.33 12.36
C LEU A 92 -19.39 -0.57 12.28
N ALA A 93 -19.22 -1.88 12.37
CA ALA A 93 -20.34 -2.83 12.36
C ALA A 93 -21.28 -2.62 13.59
N ASP A 94 -20.72 -2.33 14.75
CA ASP A 94 -21.49 -2.02 15.98
C ASP A 94 -22.31 -0.72 15.83
N ASN A 95 -21.88 0.16 14.91
CA ASN A 95 -22.60 1.39 14.54
C ASN A 95 -23.42 1.26 13.24
N ASN A 96 -23.74 0.03 12.83
CA ASN A 96 -24.59 -0.33 11.69
C ASN A 96 -24.01 -0.05 10.29
N PHE A 97 -22.72 0.26 10.16
CA PHE A 97 -22.08 0.33 8.84
C PHE A 97 -21.90 -1.06 8.26
N ASN A 98 -22.18 -1.20 6.97
CA ASN A 98 -21.90 -2.43 6.23
C ASN A 98 -20.42 -2.46 5.82
N VAL A 99 -19.64 -3.37 6.42
CA VAL A 99 -18.25 -3.63 6.05
C VAL A 99 -18.22 -4.72 5.00
N LEU A 100 -17.90 -4.38 3.76
CA LEU A 100 -18.05 -5.28 2.60
C LEU A 100 -17.00 -6.38 2.49
N ASN A 101 -15.80 -6.15 2.99
CA ASN A 101 -14.73 -7.15 2.94
C ASN A 101 -14.80 -8.09 4.13
N HIS A 102 -15.51 -9.21 3.96
CA HIS A 102 -15.58 -10.29 4.96
C HIS A 102 -14.31 -11.15 5.04
N THR A 103 -13.42 -11.04 4.05
CA THR A 103 -12.12 -11.72 4.07
C THR A 103 -11.11 -10.97 4.95
N SER A 104 -10.09 -11.67 5.41
CA SER A 104 -8.99 -11.05 6.15
C SER A 104 -8.31 -10.00 5.26
N SER A 105 -8.34 -8.76 5.68
CA SER A 105 -7.60 -7.65 5.07
C SER A 105 -6.51 -7.19 6.01
N LEU A 106 -5.37 -6.79 5.45
CA LEU A 106 -4.24 -6.35 6.26
C LEU A 106 -4.55 -5.00 6.95
N ARG A 107 -5.03 -4.02 6.20
CA ARG A 107 -5.27 -2.66 6.67
C ARG A 107 -6.33 -1.89 5.88
N GLU A 108 -6.78 -2.42 4.76
CA GLU A 108 -7.69 -1.75 3.85
C GLU A 108 -8.99 -2.54 3.74
N PHE A 109 -10.13 -1.86 3.77
CA PHE A 109 -11.44 -2.46 3.64
C PHE A 109 -12.45 -1.45 3.10
N LEU A 110 -13.56 -1.94 2.54
CA LEU A 110 -14.64 -1.12 2.05
C LEU A 110 -15.76 -1.01 3.07
N ILE A 111 -16.36 0.18 3.14
CA ILE A 111 -17.59 0.43 3.89
C ILE A 111 -18.64 1.01 2.95
N GLU A 112 -19.91 0.75 3.24
CA GLU A 112 -21.04 1.44 2.65
C GLU A 112 -21.55 2.53 3.58
N THR A 113 -21.97 3.66 3.01
CA THR A 113 -22.56 4.82 3.68
C THR A 113 -23.96 5.05 3.16
N ASP A 114 -24.83 5.66 3.95
CA ASP A 114 -26.19 6.02 3.53
C ASP A 114 -26.18 7.21 2.59
N LYS A 115 -25.27 8.17 2.84
CA LYS A 115 -24.98 9.29 1.94
C LYS A 115 -24.06 8.89 0.79
N SER A 116 -23.91 9.79 -0.19
CA SER A 116 -22.91 9.60 -1.22
C SER A 116 -21.48 9.65 -0.65
N ALA A 117 -20.60 8.79 -1.16
CA ALA A 117 -19.20 8.75 -0.71
C ALA A 117 -18.49 10.11 -0.85
N GLU A 118 -18.86 10.90 -1.87
CA GLU A 118 -18.31 12.25 -2.07
C GLU A 118 -18.69 13.21 -0.95
N GLU A 119 -19.96 13.22 -0.57
CA GLU A 119 -20.46 14.06 0.54
C GLU A 119 -19.79 13.68 1.86
N VAL A 120 -19.77 12.38 2.17
CA VAL A 120 -19.13 11.87 3.41
C VAL A 120 -17.64 12.25 3.43
N ILE A 121 -16.90 12.06 2.35
CA ILE A 121 -15.47 12.40 2.28
C ILE A 121 -15.27 13.92 2.47
N LEU A 122 -16.13 14.74 1.87
CA LEU A 122 -16.05 16.20 2.01
C LEU A 122 -16.34 16.66 3.44
N GLU A 123 -17.43 16.17 4.06
CA GLU A 123 -17.83 16.52 5.42
C GLU A 123 -16.82 16.02 6.46
N MET A 124 -16.31 14.80 6.31
CA MET A 124 -15.22 14.27 7.13
C MET A 124 -13.94 15.10 6.97
N GLY A 125 -13.67 15.59 5.75
CA GLY A 125 -12.56 16.51 5.45
C GLY A 125 -12.70 17.81 6.24
N ALA A 126 -13.89 18.37 6.35
CA ALA A 126 -14.17 19.57 7.16
C ALA A 126 -13.95 19.33 8.66
N LYS A 127 -14.11 18.09 9.13
CA LYS A 127 -13.79 17.67 10.52
C LYS A 127 -12.29 17.31 10.70
N GLY A 128 -11.46 17.42 9.66
CA GLY A 128 -10.01 17.17 9.71
C GLY A 128 -9.59 15.73 9.45
N PHE A 129 -10.47 14.90 8.90
CA PHE A 129 -10.15 13.51 8.55
C PHE A 129 -9.96 13.31 7.05
N LEU A 130 -8.91 12.59 6.67
CA LEU A 130 -8.83 11.95 5.36
C LEU A 130 -9.65 10.65 5.44
N ALA A 131 -10.95 10.74 5.14
CA ALA A 131 -11.90 9.68 5.41
C ALA A 131 -11.62 8.38 4.65
N GLY A 132 -11.07 8.48 3.47
CA GLY A 132 -10.78 7.36 2.57
C GLY A 132 -10.83 7.80 1.12
N ILE A 133 -11.00 6.83 0.22
CA ILE A 133 -11.08 7.06 -1.22
C ILE A 133 -12.44 6.58 -1.71
N LYS A 134 -13.14 7.37 -2.50
CA LYS A 134 -14.36 6.94 -3.18
C LYS A 134 -14.07 5.71 -4.04
N TYR A 135 -14.78 4.63 -3.76
CA TYR A 135 -14.71 3.41 -4.55
C TYR A 135 -15.91 3.27 -5.49
N ASP A 136 -17.12 3.54 -4.98
CA ASP A 136 -18.37 3.59 -5.74
C ASP A 136 -19.25 4.72 -5.18
N ASP A 137 -20.48 4.88 -5.64
CA ASP A 137 -21.34 6.02 -5.29
C ASP A 137 -21.54 6.18 -3.78
N ASN A 138 -21.70 5.09 -3.06
CA ASN A 138 -21.85 5.06 -1.59
C ASN A 138 -20.81 4.17 -0.90
N GLN A 139 -19.67 3.89 -1.55
CA GLN A 139 -18.63 3.03 -1.00
C GLN A 139 -17.32 3.78 -0.85
N ILE A 140 -16.72 3.65 0.32
CA ILE A 140 -15.44 4.29 0.67
C ILE A 140 -14.42 3.20 1.00
N LEU A 141 -13.25 3.27 0.37
CA LEU A 141 -12.10 2.46 0.74
C LEU A 141 -11.36 3.14 1.89
N VAL A 142 -11.41 2.51 3.05
CA VAL A 142 -10.77 2.98 4.29
C VAL A 142 -9.47 2.24 4.53
N ALA A 143 -8.45 2.95 5.03
CA ALA A 143 -7.17 2.37 5.40
C ALA A 143 -6.78 2.72 6.85
N VAL A 144 -6.42 1.71 7.63
CA VAL A 144 -5.94 1.87 9.01
C VAL A 144 -4.55 1.23 9.14
N THR A 145 -3.58 2.00 9.62
CA THR A 145 -2.21 1.52 9.78
C THR A 145 -1.81 1.45 11.26
N GLU A 146 -0.65 0.88 11.53
CA GLU A 146 -0.03 0.83 12.85
C GLU A 146 0.11 2.19 13.53
N LYS A 147 0.14 3.28 12.74
CA LYS A 147 0.32 4.65 13.26
C LYS A 147 -0.91 5.21 13.97
N ARG A 148 -2.09 4.62 13.77
CA ARG A 148 -3.31 5.13 14.40
C ARG A 148 -3.39 4.68 15.85
N THR A 149 -3.76 5.60 16.72
CA THR A 149 -4.10 5.28 18.13
C THR A 149 -5.56 4.84 18.22
N LYS A 150 -5.91 4.13 19.30
CA LYS A 150 -7.29 3.76 19.57
C LYS A 150 -8.21 5.00 19.56
N ALA A 151 -7.85 6.05 20.28
CA ALA A 151 -8.63 7.30 20.34
C ALA A 151 -8.84 7.94 18.95
N GLN A 152 -7.86 7.86 18.04
CA GLN A 152 -8.02 8.37 16.69
C GLN A 152 -9.01 7.52 15.87
N ILE A 153 -9.04 6.22 16.09
CA ILE A 153 -9.99 5.32 15.43
C ILE A 153 -11.40 5.58 15.98
N ASP A 154 -11.55 5.67 17.30
CA ASP A 154 -12.82 5.97 17.95
C ASP A 154 -13.39 7.32 17.43
N ASN A 155 -12.60 8.39 17.46
CA ASN A 155 -13.01 9.72 16.98
C ASN A 155 -13.38 9.73 15.48
N TYR A 156 -12.69 8.92 14.66
CA TYR A 156 -13.03 8.80 13.25
C TYR A 156 -14.41 8.16 13.08
N VAL A 157 -14.68 7.06 13.78
CA VAL A 157 -15.97 6.37 13.67
C VAL A 157 -17.11 7.24 14.22
N ASP A 158 -16.91 7.89 15.37
CA ASP A 158 -17.90 8.81 15.93
C ASP A 158 -18.24 9.94 14.95
N SER A 159 -17.23 10.54 14.34
CA SER A 159 -17.40 11.59 13.33
C SER A 159 -18.09 11.09 12.06
N LEU A 160 -17.80 9.86 11.64
CA LEU A 160 -18.42 9.24 10.48
C LEU A 160 -19.91 8.97 10.73
N VAL A 161 -20.25 8.48 11.93
CA VAL A 161 -21.65 8.28 12.37
C VAL A 161 -22.43 9.60 12.34
N GLU A 162 -21.84 10.68 12.86
CA GLU A 162 -22.48 12.00 12.81
C GLU A 162 -22.71 12.49 11.39
N VAL A 163 -21.73 12.31 10.51
CA VAL A 163 -21.78 12.76 9.11
C VAL A 163 -22.81 11.97 8.32
N ASP A 164 -22.82 10.65 8.45
CA ASP A 164 -23.69 9.79 7.63
C ASP A 164 -25.18 9.86 8.08
N ASN A 165 -25.45 10.17 9.36
CA ASN A 165 -26.80 10.31 9.91
C ASN A 165 -27.36 11.76 9.84
N ALA A 166 -26.58 12.75 9.47
CA ALA A 166 -27.02 14.15 9.40
C ALA A 166 -27.78 14.43 8.09
#